data_cdb66c6fee7fdfcc20765b062016c781
#
_entry.id   cdb66c6fee7fdfcc20765b062016c781
#
_cell.length_a   1.000
_cell.length_b   1.000
_cell.length_c   1.000
_cell.angle_alpha   90.00
_cell.angle_beta   90.00
_cell.angle_gamma   90.00
#
_symmetry.space_group_name_H-M   'P 1'
#
loop_
_entity.id
_entity.type
_entity.pdbx_description
1 polymer ?
#
loop_
_entity_poly.entity_id
_entity_poly.type
_entity_poly.pdbx_seq_one_letter_code
_entity_poly.pdbx_strand_id
1 'polypeptide(L)'
;MDQKKRAELPPLSETLVEPDPEDQDSTTLELDELWSFVLKKARKRWIWIALCRRTRQVVAYAVGDRSKATCRKLWEAIPPPYQSAHCYSDFWKAYAAVIPAEQHTRVGIQSGQTAHVERFNNTLRQRLARVVRQTLSFSKSVIMHEVCLHLFFHRYNLARAATFN
;
A
#
# COMPACT_ATOMS: atom_id res chain seq x y z
N MET A 1 -5.24 -15.68 18.12
CA MET A 1 -5.29 -16.10 16.69
C MET A 1 -3.97 -15.73 16.08
N ASP A 2 -3.23 -16.76 15.71
CA ASP A 2 -1.79 -16.76 15.60
C ASP A 2 -1.21 -16.17 14.33
N GLN A 3 0.09 -15.81 14.42
CA GLN A 3 0.98 -15.58 13.27
C GLN A 3 0.83 -16.68 12.20
N LYS A 4 0.46 -17.89 12.60
CA LYS A 4 0.19 -19.03 11.71
C LYS A 4 -0.91 -18.76 10.68
N LYS A 5 -2.01 -18.10 11.06
CA LYS A 5 -3.10 -17.75 10.11
C LYS A 5 -2.72 -16.64 9.11
N ARG A 6 -1.76 -15.80 9.46
CA ARG A 6 -1.23 -14.80 8.54
C ARG A 6 -0.32 -15.44 7.47
N ALA A 7 0.41 -16.47 7.84
CA ALA A 7 1.27 -17.25 6.93
C ALA A 7 0.47 -18.10 5.92
N GLU A 8 -0.82 -18.33 6.17
CA GLU A 8 -1.72 -19.11 5.30
C GLU A 8 -2.45 -18.24 4.25
N LEU A 9 -2.30 -16.90 4.31
CA LEU A 9 -2.90 -16.02 3.30
C LEU A 9 -2.05 -16.05 2.02
N PRO A 10 -2.70 -16.13 0.83
CA PRO A 10 -1.98 -16.13 -0.42
C PRO A 10 -1.19 -14.82 -0.58
N PRO A 11 0.05 -14.87 -1.08
CA PRO A 11 0.86 -13.67 -1.23
C PRO A 11 0.22 -12.70 -2.22
N LEU A 12 0.30 -11.39 -1.89
CA LEU A 12 -0.29 -10.35 -2.72
C LEU A 12 0.36 -10.31 -4.12
N SER A 13 1.64 -10.67 -4.22
CA SER A 13 2.39 -10.72 -5.47
C SER A 13 1.76 -11.64 -6.53
N GLU A 14 1.07 -12.70 -6.13
CA GLU A 14 0.37 -13.61 -7.06
C GLU A 14 -0.82 -12.97 -7.79
N THR A 15 -1.29 -11.82 -7.31
CA THR A 15 -2.42 -11.11 -7.91
C THR A 15 -2.01 -10.07 -8.94
N LEU A 16 -0.71 -9.80 -9.06
CA LEU A 16 -0.19 -8.71 -9.89
C LEU A 16 -0.18 -9.08 -11.36
N VAL A 17 -0.59 -8.14 -12.20
CA VAL A 17 -0.33 -8.19 -13.64
C VAL A 17 1.17 -8.02 -13.85
N GLU A 18 1.77 -8.86 -14.65
CA GLU A 18 3.21 -8.77 -14.95
C GLU A 18 3.55 -7.42 -15.60
N PRO A 19 4.64 -6.78 -15.17
CA PRO A 19 5.14 -5.60 -15.85
C PRO A 19 5.52 -5.90 -17.29
N ASP A 20 5.30 -4.93 -18.16
CA ASP A 20 5.77 -4.99 -19.53
C ASP A 20 7.28 -4.68 -19.57
N PRO A 21 8.14 -5.61 -20.00
CA PRO A 21 9.58 -5.39 -20.01
C PRO A 21 10.04 -4.31 -21.00
N GLU A 22 9.23 -4.00 -22.02
CA GLU A 22 9.51 -2.96 -23.00
C GLU A 22 9.00 -1.57 -22.56
N ASP A 23 8.11 -1.51 -21.58
CA ASP A 23 7.57 -0.27 -21.02
C ASP A 23 8.18 0.00 -19.64
N GLN A 24 9.16 0.91 -19.58
CA GLN A 24 9.83 1.30 -18.34
C GLN A 24 8.85 1.91 -17.32
N ASP A 25 7.77 2.52 -17.77
CA ASP A 25 6.74 3.09 -16.89
C ASP A 25 5.78 2.03 -16.33
N SER A 26 5.83 0.80 -16.84
CA SER A 26 4.96 -0.30 -16.40
C SER A 26 5.11 -0.65 -14.92
N THR A 27 6.28 -0.35 -14.33
CA THR A 27 6.60 -0.58 -12.92
C THR A 27 6.52 0.67 -12.05
N THR A 28 6.24 1.85 -12.60
CA THR A 28 6.19 3.10 -11.82
C THR A 28 5.24 2.98 -10.62
N LEU A 29 5.74 3.33 -9.44
CA LEU A 29 5.02 3.25 -8.18
C LEU A 29 4.64 4.63 -7.64
N GLU A 30 3.47 4.71 -7.06
CA GLU A 30 3.03 5.82 -6.22
C GLU A 30 2.92 5.35 -4.78
N LEU A 31 3.52 6.10 -3.86
CA LEU A 31 3.60 5.75 -2.44
C LEU A 31 2.85 6.78 -1.62
N ASP A 32 2.04 6.30 -0.69
CA ASP A 32 1.34 7.15 0.29
C ASP A 32 1.03 6.34 1.54
N GLU A 33 0.71 7.04 2.65
CA GLU A 33 0.28 6.40 3.88
C GLU A 33 -1.00 7.03 4.40
N LEU A 34 -1.87 6.19 4.95
CA LEU A 34 -3.07 6.61 5.64
C LEU A 34 -3.13 5.96 7.03
N TRP A 35 -3.80 6.62 7.97
CA TRP A 35 -3.97 6.05 9.28
C TRP A 35 -5.39 5.57 9.56
N SER A 36 -5.47 4.52 10.33
CA SER A 36 -6.66 4.06 11.02
C SER A 36 -6.30 3.77 12.49
N PHE A 37 -7.15 3.06 13.21
CA PHE A 37 -6.87 2.73 14.60
C PHE A 37 -7.38 1.34 14.97
N VAL A 38 -6.83 0.79 16.06
CA VAL A 38 -7.27 -0.46 16.66
C VAL A 38 -7.70 -0.21 18.10
N LEU A 39 -8.88 -0.66 18.46
CA LEU A 39 -9.55 -0.48 19.76
C LEU A 39 -9.94 0.97 20.07
N LYS A 40 -9.03 1.90 20.03
CA LYS A 40 -9.27 3.32 20.34
C LYS A 40 -8.44 4.23 19.43
N LYS A 41 -8.94 5.43 19.15
CA LYS A 41 -8.30 6.41 18.25
C LYS A 41 -6.86 6.77 18.64
N ALA A 42 -6.51 6.69 19.92
CA ALA A 42 -5.14 6.90 20.38
C ALA A 42 -4.16 5.83 19.91
N ARG A 43 -4.64 4.63 19.56
CA ARG A 43 -3.84 3.53 19.01
C ARG A 43 -3.86 3.56 17.49
N LYS A 44 -3.24 4.58 16.91
CA LYS A 44 -3.10 4.72 15.46
C LYS A 44 -2.31 3.57 14.86
N ARG A 45 -2.75 3.13 13.67
CA ARG A 45 -2.02 2.23 12.78
C ARG A 45 -1.94 2.89 11.42
N TRP A 46 -0.73 3.07 10.95
CA TRP A 46 -0.47 3.62 9.64
C TRP A 46 -0.38 2.48 8.62
N ILE A 47 -1.06 2.67 7.53
CA ILE A 47 -1.08 1.74 6.39
C ILE A 47 -0.30 2.43 5.29
N TRP A 48 0.86 1.87 4.97
CA TRP A 48 1.74 2.33 3.93
C TRP A 48 1.49 1.52 2.67
N ILE A 49 1.33 2.18 1.53
CA ILE A 49 0.91 1.55 0.28
C ILE A 49 1.86 1.93 -0.84
N ALA A 50 2.26 0.95 -1.62
CA ALA A 50 2.89 1.11 -2.93
C ALA A 50 1.91 0.66 -4.00
N LEU A 51 1.44 1.59 -4.83
CA LEU A 51 0.47 1.36 -5.91
C LEU A 51 1.17 1.43 -7.26
N CYS A 52 0.97 0.43 -8.11
CA CYS A 52 1.41 0.51 -9.50
C CYS A 52 0.56 1.53 -10.26
N ARG A 53 1.22 2.50 -10.88
CA ARG A 53 0.54 3.56 -11.64
C ARG A 53 -0.23 3.01 -12.83
N ARG A 54 0.31 2.06 -13.56
CA ARG A 54 -0.33 1.47 -14.75
C ARG A 54 -1.54 0.62 -14.40
N THR A 55 -1.37 -0.36 -13.54
CA THR A 55 -2.41 -1.36 -13.24
C THR A 55 -3.37 -0.93 -12.14
N ARG A 56 -3.01 0.08 -11.35
CA ARG A 56 -3.71 0.51 -10.13
C ARG A 56 -3.77 -0.57 -9.05
N GLN A 57 -2.95 -1.59 -9.14
CA GLN A 57 -2.86 -2.64 -8.14
C GLN A 57 -1.96 -2.23 -6.98
N VAL A 58 -2.30 -2.72 -5.79
CA VAL A 58 -1.44 -2.62 -4.61
C VAL A 58 -0.31 -3.63 -4.77
N VAL A 59 0.90 -3.13 -5.00
CA VAL A 59 2.10 -3.95 -5.20
C VAL A 59 2.65 -4.45 -3.87
N ALA A 60 2.65 -3.57 -2.88
CA ALA A 60 3.09 -3.88 -1.52
C ALA A 60 2.40 -2.96 -0.52
N TYR A 61 2.34 -3.40 0.74
CA TYR A 61 1.86 -2.59 1.85
C TYR A 61 2.59 -2.97 3.14
N ALA A 62 2.60 -2.07 4.09
CA ALA A 62 3.06 -2.32 5.46
C ALA A 62 2.14 -1.64 6.46
N VAL A 63 2.00 -2.24 7.64
CA VAL A 63 1.18 -1.70 8.74
C VAL A 63 2.06 -1.50 9.97
N GLY A 64 1.97 -0.32 10.56
CA GLY A 64 2.75 0.01 11.74
C GLY A 64 2.55 1.44 12.19
N ASP A 65 3.62 2.09 12.59
CA ASP A 65 3.66 3.52 12.90
C ASP A 65 4.07 4.36 11.67
N ARG A 66 4.19 5.67 11.83
CA ARG A 66 4.65 6.58 10.77
C ARG A 66 6.16 6.79 10.80
N SER A 67 6.91 5.73 11.03
CA SER A 67 8.37 5.76 11.18
C SER A 67 9.12 5.28 9.95
N LYS A 68 10.41 5.59 9.91
CA LYS A 68 11.36 5.04 8.93
C LYS A 68 11.38 3.50 8.94
N ALA A 69 11.20 2.87 10.11
CA ALA A 69 11.19 1.42 10.23
C ALA A 69 10.01 0.79 9.48
N THR A 70 8.81 1.40 9.57
CA THR A 70 7.64 0.91 8.82
C THR A 70 7.78 1.21 7.32
N CYS A 71 8.33 2.36 6.94
CA CYS A 71 8.66 2.64 5.54
C CYS A 71 9.63 1.61 4.96
N ARG A 72 10.63 1.19 5.73
CA ARG A 72 11.56 0.12 5.32
C ARG A 72 10.85 -1.21 5.11
N LYS A 73 9.90 -1.57 5.97
CA LYS A 73 9.07 -2.77 5.77
C LYS A 73 8.27 -2.71 4.47
N LEU A 74 7.73 -1.54 4.12
CA LEU A 74 7.09 -1.35 2.82
C LEU A 74 8.08 -1.60 1.68
N TRP A 75 9.25 -0.97 1.74
CA TRP A 75 10.27 -1.08 0.71
C TRP A 75 10.72 -2.53 0.49
N GLU A 76 10.98 -3.26 1.58
CA GLU A 76 11.38 -4.66 1.56
C GLU A 76 10.26 -5.62 1.09
N ALA A 77 8.99 -5.21 1.21
CA ALA A 77 7.84 -5.98 0.75
C ALA A 77 7.58 -5.83 -0.77
N ILE A 78 8.24 -4.89 -1.43
CA ILE A 78 8.11 -4.70 -2.88
C ILE A 78 8.72 -5.92 -3.59
N PRO A 79 7.94 -6.63 -4.45
CA PRO A 79 8.41 -7.84 -5.11
C PRO A 79 9.48 -7.54 -6.17
N PRO A 80 10.33 -8.52 -6.53
CA PRO A 80 11.47 -8.35 -7.42
C PRO A 80 11.19 -7.61 -8.73
N PRO A 81 10.09 -7.83 -9.46
CA PRO A 81 9.81 -7.11 -10.70
C PRO A 81 9.67 -5.58 -10.53
N TYR A 82 9.40 -5.11 -9.30
CA TYR A 82 9.20 -3.69 -8.98
C TYR A 82 10.33 -3.08 -8.15
N GLN A 83 11.38 -3.84 -7.80
CA GLN A 83 12.46 -3.33 -6.95
C GLN A 83 13.31 -2.22 -7.58
N SER A 84 13.39 -2.18 -8.92
CA SER A 84 14.06 -1.12 -9.66
C SER A 84 13.11 -0.02 -10.13
N ALA A 85 11.85 -0.07 -9.73
CA ALA A 85 10.83 0.88 -10.15
C ALA A 85 11.13 2.30 -9.70
N HIS A 86 10.77 3.28 -10.52
CA HIS A 86 10.75 4.68 -10.08
C HIS A 86 9.54 4.93 -9.20
N CYS A 87 9.75 5.61 -8.07
CA CYS A 87 8.75 5.85 -7.05
C CYS A 87 8.46 7.35 -6.88
N TYR A 88 7.19 7.67 -6.80
CA TYR A 88 6.70 9.00 -6.44
C TYR A 88 6.08 8.98 -5.05
N SER A 89 6.43 9.92 -4.19
CA SER A 89 5.81 10.11 -2.87
C SER A 89 5.70 11.59 -2.53
N ASP A 90 5.02 11.90 -1.44
CA ASP A 90 5.07 13.23 -0.83
C ASP A 90 6.45 13.52 -0.20
N PHE A 91 6.54 14.66 0.51
CA PHE A 91 7.79 15.11 1.16
C PHE A 91 8.04 14.46 2.52
N TRP A 92 7.31 13.41 2.91
CA TRP A 92 7.54 12.77 4.20
C TRP A 92 8.95 12.20 4.30
N LYS A 93 9.65 12.56 5.39
CA LYS A 93 11.09 12.27 5.56
C LYS A 93 11.46 10.78 5.51
N ALA A 94 10.54 9.91 5.90
CA ALA A 94 10.79 8.48 5.93
C ALA A 94 11.09 7.92 4.52
N TYR A 95 10.38 8.38 3.50
CA TYR A 95 10.61 7.96 2.11
C TYR A 95 12.03 8.28 1.64
N ALA A 96 12.46 9.53 1.82
CA ALA A 96 13.80 9.96 1.44
C ALA A 96 14.93 9.24 2.20
N ALA A 97 14.63 8.72 3.39
CA ALA A 97 15.60 8.00 4.21
C ALA A 97 15.71 6.49 3.88
N VAL A 98 14.78 5.96 3.09
CA VAL A 98 14.69 4.52 2.77
C VAL A 98 14.89 4.24 1.29
N ILE A 99 14.26 5.04 0.40
CA ILE A 99 14.27 4.80 -1.03
C ILE A 99 15.53 5.42 -1.65
N PRO A 100 16.26 4.70 -2.51
CA PRO A 100 17.41 5.25 -3.23
C PRO A 100 17.05 6.52 -4.00
N ALA A 101 17.89 7.54 -3.92
CA ALA A 101 17.60 8.87 -4.50
C ALA A 101 17.38 8.82 -6.02
N GLU A 102 18.08 7.94 -6.72
CA GLU A 102 17.96 7.74 -8.17
C GLU A 102 16.63 7.11 -8.59
N GLN A 103 15.92 6.45 -7.67
CA GLN A 103 14.62 5.81 -7.90
C GLN A 103 13.46 6.62 -7.31
N HIS A 104 13.71 7.80 -6.74
CA HIS A 104 12.70 8.49 -5.94
C HIS A 104 12.54 9.95 -6.33
N THR A 105 11.31 10.34 -6.66
CA THR A 105 10.92 11.73 -6.84
C THR A 105 9.88 12.12 -5.79
N ARG A 106 10.20 13.10 -4.97
CA ARG A 106 9.27 13.70 -4.01
C ARG A 106 8.48 14.81 -4.68
N VAL A 107 7.18 14.80 -4.50
CA VAL A 107 6.25 15.71 -5.18
C VAL A 107 5.22 16.30 -4.23
N GLY A 108 4.77 17.51 -4.52
CA GLY A 108 3.61 18.09 -3.85
C GLY A 108 2.30 17.55 -4.43
N ILE A 109 1.23 17.64 -3.65
CA ILE A 109 -0.13 17.20 -4.04
C ILE A 109 -0.57 17.81 -5.38
N GLN A 110 -0.21 19.06 -5.63
CA GLN A 110 -0.59 19.77 -6.87
C GLN A 110 0.07 19.22 -8.14
N SER A 111 1.11 18.39 -8.01
CA SER A 111 1.79 17.77 -9.17
C SER A 111 0.92 16.71 -9.87
N GLY A 112 -0.05 16.13 -9.17
CA GLY A 112 -0.85 15.00 -9.65
C GLY A 112 -0.10 13.67 -9.74
N GLN A 113 1.19 13.62 -9.38
CA GLN A 113 2.02 12.42 -9.53
C GLN A 113 1.72 11.31 -8.49
N THR A 114 0.95 11.63 -7.46
CA THR A 114 0.44 10.69 -6.44
C THR A 114 -1.08 10.56 -6.47
N ALA A 115 -1.72 11.06 -7.52
CA ALA A 115 -3.19 11.14 -7.61
C ALA A 115 -3.87 9.76 -7.57
N HIS A 116 -3.21 8.71 -8.06
CA HIS A 116 -3.81 7.39 -8.11
C HIS A 116 -3.78 6.70 -6.75
N VAL A 117 -2.69 6.79 -6.00
CA VAL A 117 -2.62 6.23 -4.64
C VAL A 117 -3.53 7.00 -3.70
N GLU A 118 -3.64 8.33 -3.82
CA GLU A 118 -4.58 9.15 -3.06
C GLU A 118 -6.05 8.74 -3.34
N ARG A 119 -6.40 8.53 -4.60
CA ARG A 119 -7.72 8.03 -5.00
C ARG A 119 -7.96 6.62 -4.45
N PHE A 120 -6.96 5.77 -4.48
CA PHE A 120 -7.04 4.44 -3.89
C PHE A 120 -7.28 4.50 -2.38
N ASN A 121 -6.58 5.39 -1.65
CA ASN A 121 -6.79 5.61 -0.23
C ASN A 121 -8.23 6.03 0.09
N ASN A 122 -8.83 6.86 -0.74
CA ASN A 122 -10.26 7.20 -0.62
C ASN A 122 -11.16 5.99 -0.87
N THR A 123 -10.86 5.17 -1.88
CA THR A 123 -11.57 3.92 -2.16
C THR A 123 -11.49 2.95 -0.98
N LEU A 124 -10.31 2.80 -0.39
CA LEU A 124 -10.09 1.96 0.80
C LEU A 124 -10.97 2.42 1.96
N ARG A 125 -11.02 3.72 2.22
CA ARG A 125 -11.89 4.29 3.28
C ARG A 125 -13.37 4.08 3.00
N GLN A 126 -13.80 4.18 1.75
CA GLN A 126 -15.22 3.99 1.39
C GLN A 126 -15.66 2.53 1.48
N ARG A 127 -14.80 1.59 1.14
CA ARG A 127 -15.15 0.17 1.02
C ARG A 127 -14.81 -0.67 2.25
N LEU A 128 -13.86 -0.24 3.06
CA LEU A 128 -13.43 -0.96 4.25
C LEU A 128 -13.74 -0.13 5.51
N ALA A 129 -14.85 -0.42 6.15
CA ALA A 129 -15.35 0.31 7.33
C ALA A 129 -14.30 0.40 8.47
N ARG A 130 -13.44 -0.60 8.61
CA ARG A 130 -12.37 -0.65 9.62
C ARG A 130 -11.28 0.42 9.44
N VAL A 131 -11.19 1.03 8.27
CA VAL A 131 -10.22 2.09 7.95
C VAL A 131 -10.82 3.49 8.11
N VAL A 132 -12.14 3.58 8.27
CA VAL A 132 -12.82 4.86 8.48
C VAL A 132 -12.48 5.42 9.87
N ARG A 133 -12.10 6.71 9.94
CA ARG A 133 -11.68 7.38 11.18
C ARG A 133 -12.82 7.61 12.19
N GLN A 134 -14.06 7.64 11.70
CA GLN A 134 -15.27 7.80 12.50
C GLN A 134 -16.22 6.64 12.20
N THR A 135 -16.01 5.51 12.87
CA THR A 135 -16.80 4.31 12.66
C THR A 135 -17.00 3.56 13.99
N LEU A 136 -18.14 2.90 14.11
CA LEU A 136 -18.38 1.91 15.15
C LEU A 136 -17.80 0.53 14.78
N SER A 137 -17.46 0.34 13.50
CA SER A 137 -16.90 -0.90 12.96
C SER A 137 -15.36 -0.94 13.02
N PHE A 138 -14.76 -0.31 14.02
CA PHE A 138 -13.31 -0.29 14.18
C PHE A 138 -12.74 -1.68 14.53
N SER A 139 -11.47 -1.88 14.19
CA SER A 139 -10.77 -3.14 14.48
C SER A 139 -10.51 -3.30 15.98
N LYS A 140 -10.81 -4.49 16.50
CA LYS A 140 -10.57 -4.85 17.90
C LYS A 140 -9.24 -5.60 18.11
N SER A 141 -8.61 -6.05 17.05
CA SER A 141 -7.35 -6.79 17.05
C SER A 141 -6.45 -6.31 15.92
N VAL A 142 -5.15 -6.15 16.19
CA VAL A 142 -4.15 -5.80 15.17
C VAL A 142 -4.08 -6.87 14.09
N ILE A 143 -4.07 -8.15 14.49
CA ILE A 143 -4.02 -9.28 13.54
C ILE A 143 -5.23 -9.26 12.62
N MET A 144 -6.44 -9.11 13.16
CA MET A 144 -7.66 -9.05 12.35
C MET A 144 -7.70 -7.81 11.46
N HIS A 145 -7.13 -6.71 11.90
CA HIS A 145 -6.99 -5.50 11.08
C HIS A 145 -6.14 -5.78 9.85
N GLU A 146 -4.98 -6.38 10.04
CA GLU A 146 -4.07 -6.73 8.96
C GLU A 146 -4.65 -7.81 8.02
N VAL A 147 -5.32 -8.83 8.56
CA VAL A 147 -6.00 -9.86 7.75
C VAL A 147 -7.08 -9.25 6.86
N CYS A 148 -7.91 -8.36 7.40
CA CYS A 148 -8.96 -7.69 6.62
C CYS A 148 -8.36 -6.81 5.51
N LEU A 149 -7.27 -6.09 5.80
CA LEU A 149 -6.55 -5.31 4.79
C LEU A 149 -5.99 -6.20 3.69
N HIS A 150 -5.33 -7.29 4.05
CA HIS A 150 -4.74 -8.22 3.09
C HIS A 150 -5.80 -8.81 2.14
N LEU A 151 -6.89 -9.30 2.70
CA LEU A 151 -8.01 -9.85 1.90
C LEU A 151 -8.64 -8.79 1.00
N PHE A 152 -8.77 -7.55 1.48
CA PHE A 152 -9.27 -6.45 0.67
C PHE A 152 -8.32 -6.17 -0.51
N PHE A 153 -7.03 -6.03 -0.26
CA PHE A 153 -6.04 -5.77 -1.31
C PHE A 153 -5.98 -6.91 -2.33
N HIS A 154 -6.03 -8.16 -1.86
CA HIS A 154 -6.03 -9.33 -2.72
C HIS A 154 -7.24 -9.31 -3.68
N ARG A 155 -8.45 -9.14 -3.15
CA ARG A 155 -9.67 -9.05 -3.97
C ARG A 155 -9.64 -7.84 -4.92
N TYR A 156 -9.19 -6.70 -4.42
CA TYR A 156 -9.06 -5.49 -5.22
C TYR A 156 -8.11 -5.72 -6.40
N ASN A 157 -6.95 -6.30 -6.15
CA ASN A 157 -5.96 -6.59 -7.19
C ASN A 157 -6.49 -7.55 -8.24
N LEU A 158 -7.19 -8.63 -7.84
CA LEU A 158 -7.82 -9.56 -8.80
C LEU A 158 -8.85 -8.85 -9.68
N ALA A 159 -9.69 -7.99 -9.11
CA ALA A 159 -10.65 -7.21 -9.86
C ALA A 159 -9.96 -6.25 -10.86
N ARG A 160 -8.81 -5.67 -10.47
CA ARG A 160 -8.00 -4.85 -11.36
C ARG A 160 -7.35 -5.67 -12.46
N ALA A 161 -6.78 -6.83 -12.15
CA ALA A 161 -6.17 -7.72 -13.14
C ALA A 161 -7.15 -8.10 -14.25
N ALA A 162 -8.41 -8.38 -13.90
CA ALA A 162 -9.46 -8.70 -14.87
C ALA A 162 -9.73 -7.58 -15.91
N THR A 163 -9.29 -6.35 -15.67
CA THR A 163 -9.40 -5.24 -16.63
C THR A 163 -8.28 -5.20 -17.67
N PHE A 164 -7.26 -6.07 -17.53
CA PHE A 164 -6.10 -6.16 -18.42
C PHE A 164 -6.11 -7.45 -19.27
N ASN A 165 -7.07 -8.32 -19.04
CA ASN A 165 -7.35 -9.51 -19.86
C ASN A 165 -8.53 -9.20 -20.79
#